data_3996fb47c3bc88e2365b3da13124bb51
#
_entry.id   3996fb47c3bc88e2365b3da13124bb51
#
_cell.length_a   1.000
_cell.length_b   1.000
_cell.length_c   1.000
_cell.angle_alpha   90.00
_cell.angle_beta   90.00
_cell.angle_gamma   90.00
#
_symmetry.space_group_name_H-M   'P 1'
#
loop_
_entity.id
_entity.type
_entity.pdbx_description
1 polymer ?
#
loop_
_entity_poly.entity_id
_entity_poly.type
_entity_poly.pdbx_seq_one_letter_code
_entity_poly.pdbx_strand_id
1 'polypeptide(L)'
;DKIDNMKVTDTYLAEITDFGLDGKGFSKIEDIAVFTPYTAAGDLAKIKIKKVYKGVAEADAVKIVRPASCRVVPPCKTYGECGGCVLQHVDFPTENELKRKLLQTTLNKAGINVWVSDTVFDKEYEYRNKLQMPFTVDGGEITLGFFRRNTHDVVALSGCMLHGDFATKIINAVKIWANDEKRRQKLSVYDEATGKGCLRHFVARYVDGLLFATVVINGKELPYGRELFEVLSKDFECVLYSSVNEKRTNVIMGDDVKKLYGAERDIDIDGIKTTLSPKSFLQVND
;
A
#
# COMPACT_ATOMS: atom_id res chain seq x y z
N ASP A 1 11.57 -34.17 19.95
CA ASP A 1 10.62 -33.17 19.49
C ASP A 1 10.92 -32.79 18.04
N LYS A 2 9.93 -32.98 17.12
CA LYS A 2 10.10 -32.80 15.66
C LYS A 2 10.42 -31.35 15.23
N ILE A 3 10.32 -30.38 16.11
CA ILE A 3 10.60 -28.95 15.86
C ILE A 3 12.10 -28.68 15.79
N ASP A 4 12.95 -29.54 16.36
CA ASP A 4 14.39 -29.32 16.43
C ASP A 4 15.14 -29.54 15.10
N ASN A 5 14.47 -30.09 14.07
CA ASN A 5 15.10 -30.40 12.79
C ASN A 5 15.02 -29.28 11.73
N MET A 6 13.98 -28.42 11.77
CA MET A 6 13.86 -27.33 10.79
C MET A 6 14.67 -26.11 11.24
N LYS A 7 15.63 -25.71 10.41
CA LYS A 7 16.54 -24.60 10.71
C LYS A 7 16.33 -23.43 9.73
N VAL A 8 16.61 -22.24 10.22
CA VAL A 8 16.72 -21.07 9.34
C VAL A 8 17.74 -21.36 8.25
N THR A 9 17.44 -21.00 7.01
CA THR A 9 18.18 -21.27 5.77
C THR A 9 17.95 -22.65 5.12
N ASP A 10 17.30 -23.60 5.79
CA ASP A 10 16.92 -24.86 5.14
C ASP A 10 16.02 -24.60 3.93
N THR A 11 16.16 -25.47 2.93
CA THR A 11 15.41 -25.36 1.69
C THR A 11 14.57 -26.62 1.48
N TYR A 12 13.29 -26.41 1.16
CA TYR A 12 12.34 -27.51 0.92
C TYR A 12 11.65 -27.34 -0.42
N LEU A 13 11.24 -28.44 -1.01
CA LEU A 13 10.24 -28.46 -2.06
C LEU A 13 8.88 -28.66 -1.40
N ALA A 14 8.03 -27.64 -1.46
CA ALA A 14 6.76 -27.60 -0.75
C ALA A 14 5.59 -27.45 -1.73
N GLU A 15 4.57 -28.26 -1.54
CA GLU A 15 3.27 -28.06 -2.17
C GLU A 15 2.47 -27.07 -1.32
N ILE A 16 2.03 -25.99 -1.94
CA ILE A 16 1.20 -24.98 -1.30
C ILE A 16 -0.24 -25.45 -1.38
N THR A 17 -0.86 -25.71 -0.24
CA THR A 17 -2.18 -26.34 -0.18
C THR A 17 -3.32 -25.40 0.14
N ASP A 18 -3.02 -24.25 0.74
CA ASP A 18 -4.02 -23.24 1.11
C ASP A 18 -3.37 -21.87 1.29
N PHE A 19 -4.12 -20.90 1.81
CA PHE A 19 -3.65 -19.56 2.15
C PHE A 19 -3.83 -19.25 3.64
N GLY A 20 -2.91 -18.51 4.21
CA GLY A 20 -3.06 -17.85 5.50
C GLY A 20 -3.94 -16.62 5.44
N LEU A 21 -4.36 -16.10 6.60
CA LEU A 21 -5.21 -14.92 6.73
C LEU A 21 -4.59 -13.65 6.13
N ASP A 22 -3.27 -13.60 6.01
CA ASP A 22 -2.50 -12.46 5.47
C ASP A 22 -2.12 -12.64 3.99
N GLY A 23 -2.74 -13.61 3.30
CA GLY A 23 -2.50 -13.91 1.88
C GLY A 23 -1.21 -14.65 1.58
N LYS A 24 -0.46 -15.13 2.59
CA LYS A 24 0.67 -16.03 2.38
C LYS A 24 0.18 -17.42 2.03
N GLY A 25 0.84 -18.09 1.07
CA GLY A 25 0.57 -19.50 0.81
C GLY A 25 0.94 -20.36 2.03
N PHE A 26 0.15 -21.38 2.28
CA PHE A 26 0.31 -22.32 3.38
C PHE A 26 0.80 -23.68 2.84
N SER A 27 1.78 -24.25 3.51
CA SER A 27 2.22 -25.64 3.33
C SER A 27 2.48 -26.30 4.68
N LYS A 28 2.52 -27.62 4.70
CA LYS A 28 2.87 -28.39 5.89
C LYS A 28 4.10 -29.22 5.60
N ILE A 29 5.17 -29.03 6.37
CA ILE A 29 6.43 -29.76 6.25
C ILE A 29 6.72 -30.40 7.61
N GLU A 30 6.81 -31.72 7.66
CA GLU A 30 7.10 -32.49 8.89
C GLU A 30 6.22 -32.08 10.10
N ASP A 31 4.94 -31.83 9.86
CA ASP A 31 3.96 -31.32 10.84
C ASP A 31 4.11 -29.85 11.26
N ILE A 32 5.06 -29.11 10.69
CA ILE A 32 5.23 -27.67 10.88
C ILE A 32 4.42 -26.92 9.82
N ALA A 33 3.60 -25.95 10.25
CA ALA A 33 2.91 -25.02 9.36
C ALA A 33 3.91 -24.01 8.81
N VAL A 34 4.04 -23.92 7.48
CA VAL A 34 4.96 -23.00 6.81
C VAL A 34 4.19 -22.00 5.97
N PHE A 35 4.41 -20.72 6.20
CA PHE A 35 3.78 -19.62 5.46
C PHE A 35 4.80 -18.96 4.54
N THR A 36 4.46 -18.89 3.25
CA THR A 36 5.35 -18.38 2.20
C THR A 36 4.65 -17.28 1.40
N PRO A 37 5.11 -16.04 1.45
CA PRO A 37 4.55 -14.95 0.62
C PRO A 37 4.66 -15.24 -0.87
N TYR A 38 3.74 -14.66 -1.64
CA TYR A 38 3.74 -14.69 -3.11
C TYR A 38 3.66 -16.10 -3.73
N THR A 39 3.13 -17.07 -2.96
CA THR A 39 2.79 -18.41 -3.46
C THR A 39 1.28 -18.60 -3.44
N ALA A 40 0.77 -19.42 -4.38
CA ALA A 40 -0.65 -19.71 -4.56
C ALA A 40 -0.96 -21.16 -4.21
N ALA A 41 -2.16 -21.44 -3.71
CA ALA A 41 -2.61 -22.84 -3.48
C ALA A 41 -2.58 -23.61 -4.81
N GLY A 42 -1.89 -24.76 -4.83
CA GLY A 42 -1.59 -25.56 -6.03
C GLY A 42 -0.19 -25.36 -6.60
N ASP A 43 0.58 -24.35 -6.12
CA ASP A 43 1.99 -24.22 -6.49
C ASP A 43 2.82 -25.37 -5.89
N LEU A 44 3.77 -25.89 -6.68
CA LEU A 44 4.94 -26.57 -6.14
C LEU A 44 6.10 -25.59 -6.11
N ALA A 45 6.54 -25.20 -4.92
CA ALA A 45 7.53 -24.15 -4.74
C ALA A 45 8.79 -24.68 -4.04
N LYS A 46 9.96 -24.23 -4.51
CA LYS A 46 11.19 -24.32 -3.73
C LYS A 46 11.21 -23.13 -2.77
N ILE A 47 11.19 -23.41 -1.47
CA ILE A 47 11.13 -22.41 -0.41
C ILE A 47 12.37 -22.48 0.47
N LYS A 48 12.74 -21.35 1.07
CA LYS A 48 13.85 -21.24 2.03
C LYS A 48 13.33 -20.71 3.35
N ILE A 49 13.57 -21.44 4.43
CA ILE A 49 13.11 -21.06 5.77
C ILE A 49 13.83 -19.79 6.24
N LYS A 50 13.05 -18.81 6.67
CA LYS A 50 13.50 -17.51 7.14
C LYS A 50 13.41 -17.35 8.65
N LYS A 51 12.33 -17.89 9.25
CA LYS A 51 12.10 -17.86 10.69
C LYS A 51 11.39 -19.14 11.13
N VAL A 52 11.69 -19.60 12.32
CA VAL A 52 11.04 -20.74 12.95
C VAL A 52 10.53 -20.30 14.31
N TYR A 53 9.26 -20.60 14.58
CA TYR A 53 8.59 -20.41 15.86
C TYR A 53 8.05 -21.76 16.35
N LYS A 54 7.51 -21.81 17.55
CA LYS A 54 6.90 -23.03 18.07
C LYS A 54 5.73 -23.50 17.17
N GLY A 55 5.97 -24.54 16.35
CA GLY A 55 4.98 -25.17 15.47
C GLY A 55 4.65 -24.42 14.18
N VAL A 56 5.34 -23.28 13.90
CA VAL A 56 5.11 -22.46 12.71
C VAL A 56 6.45 -21.98 12.15
N ALA A 57 6.55 -21.90 10.83
CA ALA A 57 7.69 -21.28 10.16
C ALA A 57 7.25 -20.27 9.09
N GLU A 58 8.11 -19.30 8.82
CA GLU A 58 8.02 -18.40 7.67
C GLU A 58 9.13 -18.74 6.68
N ALA A 59 8.81 -18.74 5.40
CA ALA A 59 9.75 -19.00 4.34
C ALA A 59 9.65 -17.96 3.23
N ASP A 60 10.72 -17.79 2.46
CA ASP A 60 10.70 -17.05 1.21
C ASP A 60 10.61 -18.03 0.03
N ALA A 61 9.81 -17.71 -1.00
CA ALA A 61 9.77 -18.47 -2.24
C ALA A 61 11.05 -18.21 -3.04
N VAL A 62 11.85 -19.26 -3.26
CA VAL A 62 13.06 -19.20 -4.09
C VAL A 62 12.71 -19.37 -5.56
N LYS A 63 11.78 -20.28 -5.87
CA LYS A 63 11.33 -20.58 -7.22
C LYS A 63 9.98 -21.30 -7.19
N ILE A 64 9.09 -20.91 -8.08
CA ILE A 64 7.90 -21.70 -8.40
C ILE A 64 8.33 -22.76 -9.42
N VAL A 65 8.28 -24.02 -9.02
CA VAL A 65 8.71 -25.16 -9.84
C VAL A 65 7.59 -25.60 -10.79
N ARG A 66 6.36 -25.66 -10.24
CA ARG A 66 5.14 -25.91 -11.01
C ARG A 66 4.09 -24.89 -10.53
N PRO A 67 3.64 -23.99 -11.42
CA PRO A 67 2.65 -23.00 -11.07
C PRO A 67 1.25 -23.63 -10.87
N ALA A 68 0.48 -23.08 -9.95
CA ALA A 68 -0.95 -23.34 -9.80
C ALA A 68 -1.73 -22.86 -11.04
N SER A 69 -2.89 -23.45 -11.28
CA SER A 69 -3.77 -23.03 -12.40
C SER A 69 -4.31 -21.61 -12.26
N CYS A 70 -4.47 -21.14 -11.01
CA CYS A 70 -4.92 -19.79 -10.70
C CYS A 70 -3.80 -18.73 -10.74
N ARG A 71 -2.56 -19.14 -11.02
CA ARG A 71 -1.44 -18.21 -11.06
C ARG A 71 -1.43 -17.37 -12.32
N VAL A 72 -1.31 -16.07 -12.15
CA VAL A 72 -1.15 -15.10 -13.24
C VAL A 72 0.13 -14.30 -13.08
N VAL A 73 0.57 -13.66 -14.17
CA VAL A 73 1.68 -12.71 -14.14
C VAL A 73 1.15 -11.40 -13.54
N PRO A 74 1.70 -10.92 -12.42
CA PRO A 74 1.27 -9.65 -11.84
C PRO A 74 1.43 -8.49 -12.83
N PRO A 75 0.40 -7.68 -13.07
CA PRO A 75 0.50 -6.57 -14.01
C PRO A 75 1.30 -5.38 -13.45
N CYS A 76 1.41 -5.26 -12.13
CA CYS A 76 2.18 -4.19 -11.49
C CYS A 76 3.69 -4.50 -11.50
N LYS A 77 4.49 -3.60 -12.09
CA LYS A 77 5.94 -3.76 -12.21
C LYS A 77 6.69 -3.79 -10.87
N THR A 78 6.12 -3.19 -9.83
CA THR A 78 6.70 -3.13 -8.48
C THR A 78 6.08 -4.16 -7.53
N TYR A 79 5.29 -5.10 -8.06
CA TYR A 79 4.74 -6.19 -7.26
C TYR A 79 5.85 -7.05 -6.65
N GLY A 80 5.70 -7.39 -5.39
CA GLY A 80 6.74 -8.12 -4.63
C GLY A 80 7.78 -7.21 -3.97
N GLU A 81 7.96 -5.97 -4.44
CA GLU A 81 8.77 -4.95 -3.78
C GLU A 81 7.93 -3.99 -2.95
N CYS A 82 6.94 -3.36 -3.58
CA CYS A 82 5.96 -2.54 -2.90
C CYS A 82 5.09 -3.38 -1.97
N GLY A 83 4.91 -2.93 -0.72
CA GLY A 83 4.11 -3.63 0.30
C GLY A 83 2.59 -3.48 0.14
N GLY A 84 2.10 -2.78 -0.89
CA GLY A 84 0.69 -2.44 -1.03
C GLY A 84 -0.22 -3.58 -1.49
N CYS A 85 0.32 -4.59 -2.19
CA CYS A 85 -0.46 -5.71 -2.76
C CYS A 85 0.17 -7.05 -2.39
N VAL A 86 -0.67 -8.06 -2.14
CA VAL A 86 -0.21 -9.40 -1.73
C VAL A 86 -0.71 -10.52 -2.63
N LEU A 87 -1.73 -10.31 -3.48
CA LEU A 87 -2.40 -11.36 -4.25
C LEU A 87 -2.40 -11.15 -5.77
N GLN A 88 -1.73 -10.15 -6.33
CA GLN A 88 -1.71 -9.93 -7.79
C GLN A 88 -1.13 -11.09 -8.62
N HIS A 89 -0.56 -12.11 -8.00
CA HIS A 89 -0.09 -13.33 -8.64
C HIS A 89 -1.17 -14.41 -8.72
N VAL A 90 -2.38 -14.13 -8.25
CA VAL A 90 -3.55 -15.01 -8.28
C VAL A 90 -4.62 -14.33 -9.15
N ASP A 91 -5.33 -15.10 -9.95
CA ASP A 91 -6.43 -14.56 -10.75
C ASP A 91 -7.57 -14.00 -9.88
N PHE A 92 -8.27 -13.00 -10.40
CA PHE A 92 -9.26 -12.24 -9.64
C PHE A 92 -10.45 -13.10 -9.14
N PRO A 93 -10.98 -14.07 -9.88
CA PRO A 93 -12.00 -14.98 -9.37
C PRO A 93 -11.53 -15.78 -8.15
N THR A 94 -10.31 -16.34 -8.21
CA THR A 94 -9.71 -17.08 -7.10
C THR A 94 -9.43 -16.18 -5.90
N GLU A 95 -8.95 -14.94 -6.12
CA GLU A 95 -8.77 -13.95 -5.05
C GLU A 95 -10.08 -13.67 -4.29
N ASN A 96 -11.19 -13.50 -5.01
CA ASN A 96 -12.50 -13.23 -4.40
C ASN A 96 -13.02 -14.43 -3.61
N GLU A 97 -12.89 -15.63 -4.15
CA GLU A 97 -13.25 -16.86 -3.45
C GLU A 97 -12.38 -17.07 -2.19
N LEU A 98 -11.10 -16.74 -2.27
CA LEU A 98 -10.20 -16.77 -1.12
C LEU A 98 -10.66 -15.84 0.00
N LYS A 99 -11.03 -14.59 -0.32
CA LYS A 99 -11.55 -13.62 0.66
C LYS A 99 -12.83 -14.14 1.34
N ARG A 100 -13.75 -14.67 0.55
CA ARG A 100 -14.98 -15.31 1.03
C ARG A 100 -14.68 -16.49 1.99
N LYS A 101 -13.80 -17.41 1.57
CA LYS A 101 -13.38 -18.58 2.34
C LYS A 101 -12.71 -18.20 3.67
N LEU A 102 -11.86 -17.18 3.66
CA LEU A 102 -11.20 -16.70 4.87
C LEU A 102 -12.19 -16.17 5.90
N LEU A 103 -13.19 -15.38 5.45
CA LEU A 103 -14.26 -14.88 6.32
C LEU A 103 -15.11 -16.04 6.85
N GLN A 104 -15.57 -16.96 5.98
CA GLN A 104 -16.33 -18.13 6.38
C GLN A 104 -15.60 -18.98 7.44
N THR A 105 -14.30 -19.20 7.22
CA THR A 105 -13.46 -19.97 8.16
C THR A 105 -13.33 -19.26 9.51
N THR A 106 -13.20 -17.94 9.50
CA THR A 106 -13.10 -17.13 10.71
C THR A 106 -14.39 -17.19 11.52
N LEU A 107 -15.55 -17.06 10.87
CA LEU A 107 -16.86 -17.14 11.51
C LEU A 107 -17.11 -18.53 12.08
N ASN A 108 -16.82 -19.59 11.34
CA ASN A 108 -16.96 -20.97 11.80
C ASN A 108 -16.10 -21.24 13.03
N LYS A 109 -14.84 -20.76 13.07
CA LYS A 109 -13.96 -20.87 14.25
C LYS A 109 -14.49 -20.12 15.46
N ALA A 110 -15.22 -19.03 15.25
CA ALA A 110 -15.90 -18.27 16.32
C ALA A 110 -17.23 -18.90 16.76
N GLY A 111 -17.63 -20.05 16.19
CA GLY A 111 -18.92 -20.68 16.47
C GLY A 111 -20.13 -19.98 15.82
N ILE A 112 -19.88 -19.07 14.88
CA ILE A 112 -20.94 -18.33 14.18
C ILE A 112 -21.30 -19.11 12.90
N ASN A 113 -22.45 -19.75 12.93
CA ASN A 113 -22.92 -20.60 11.83
C ASN A 113 -23.80 -19.79 10.86
N VAL A 114 -23.16 -18.97 10.01
CA VAL A 114 -23.80 -18.20 8.93
C VAL A 114 -23.11 -18.51 7.61
N TRP A 115 -23.86 -18.44 6.53
CA TRP A 115 -23.29 -18.57 5.19
C TRP A 115 -22.79 -17.19 4.72
N VAL A 116 -21.54 -17.14 4.27
CA VAL A 116 -20.97 -15.97 3.63
C VAL A 116 -21.25 -16.02 2.13
N SER A 117 -21.99 -15.05 1.63
CA SER A 117 -22.28 -14.90 0.20
C SER A 117 -21.03 -14.57 -0.62
N ASP A 118 -21.15 -14.59 -1.93
CA ASP A 118 -20.06 -14.25 -2.83
C ASP A 118 -19.58 -12.80 -2.60
N THR A 119 -18.31 -12.58 -2.89
CA THR A 119 -17.68 -11.26 -2.76
C THR A 119 -18.34 -10.30 -3.76
N VAL A 120 -18.86 -9.19 -3.28
CA VAL A 120 -19.36 -8.10 -4.13
C VAL A 120 -18.20 -7.20 -4.51
N PHE A 121 -18.04 -6.91 -5.78
CA PHE A 121 -16.99 -6.04 -6.32
C PHE A 121 -17.50 -5.33 -7.60
N ASP A 122 -16.88 -4.20 -7.93
CA ASP A 122 -17.11 -3.48 -9.19
C ASP A 122 -15.94 -3.75 -10.15
N LYS A 123 -14.73 -3.38 -9.76
CA LYS A 123 -13.53 -3.50 -10.59
C LYS A 123 -12.34 -4.01 -9.78
N GLU A 124 -11.40 -4.64 -10.48
CA GLU A 124 -10.17 -5.21 -9.88
C GLU A 124 -9.14 -4.13 -9.52
N TYR A 125 -9.05 -3.07 -10.34
CA TYR A 125 -8.11 -1.96 -10.20
C TYR A 125 -8.85 -0.62 -10.18
N GLU A 126 -8.13 0.47 -9.87
CA GLU A 126 -8.63 1.84 -9.91
C GLU A 126 -9.80 2.14 -8.96
N TYR A 127 -9.97 1.32 -7.92
CA TYR A 127 -11.04 1.48 -6.94
C TYR A 127 -10.67 2.35 -5.74
N ARG A 128 -9.38 2.68 -5.56
CA ARG A 128 -8.91 3.46 -4.41
C ARG A 128 -8.93 4.95 -4.69
N ASN A 129 -9.72 5.68 -3.93
CA ASN A 129 -9.83 7.13 -3.98
C ASN A 129 -8.87 7.88 -3.04
N LYS A 130 -8.12 7.17 -2.19
CA LYS A 130 -7.19 7.77 -1.21
C LYS A 130 -5.81 7.15 -1.31
N LEU A 131 -4.77 7.99 -1.43
CA LEU A 131 -3.37 7.58 -1.34
C LEU A 131 -2.66 8.27 -0.16
N GLN A 132 -1.68 7.59 0.39
CA GLN A 132 -0.77 8.11 1.44
C GLN A 132 0.63 7.61 1.11
N MET A 133 1.44 8.47 0.53
CA MET A 133 2.78 8.14 0.04
C MET A 133 3.84 8.89 0.82
N PRO A 134 4.84 8.23 1.40
CA PRO A 134 6.03 8.91 1.86
C PRO A 134 6.80 9.53 0.70
N PHE A 135 7.44 10.67 0.95
CA PHE A 135 8.46 11.20 0.06
C PHE A 135 9.71 10.34 0.14
N THR A 136 10.41 10.22 -0.99
CA THR A 136 11.70 9.53 -1.06
C THR A 136 12.59 10.18 -2.12
N VAL A 137 13.85 9.76 -2.17
CA VAL A 137 14.80 10.15 -3.22
C VAL A 137 15.13 8.90 -4.04
N ASP A 138 14.94 8.99 -5.35
CA ASP A 138 15.29 7.93 -6.30
C ASP A 138 16.08 8.53 -7.46
N GLY A 139 17.23 7.93 -7.80
CA GLY A 139 18.13 8.46 -8.82
C GLY A 139 18.58 9.93 -8.57
N GLY A 140 18.54 10.39 -7.31
CA GLY A 140 18.83 11.75 -6.94
C GLY A 140 17.65 12.72 -7.07
N GLU A 141 16.46 12.29 -7.48
CA GLU A 141 15.24 13.10 -7.57
C GLU A 141 14.29 12.82 -6.40
N ILE A 142 13.63 13.88 -5.89
CA ILE A 142 12.54 13.74 -4.92
C ILE A 142 11.31 13.20 -5.65
N THR A 143 10.73 12.14 -5.12
CA THR A 143 9.53 11.49 -5.64
C THR A 143 8.66 10.92 -4.51
N LEU A 144 7.62 10.20 -4.86
CA LEU A 144 6.71 9.50 -3.96
C LEU A 144 6.81 7.99 -4.15
N GLY A 145 6.48 7.24 -3.10
CA GLY A 145 6.44 5.78 -3.18
C GLY A 145 5.60 5.16 -2.08
N PHE A 146 5.67 3.84 -1.97
CA PHE A 146 5.12 3.09 -0.85
C PHE A 146 6.20 2.30 -0.13
N PHE A 147 5.99 2.02 1.14
CA PHE A 147 6.93 1.20 1.90
C PHE A 147 7.03 -0.22 1.34
N ARG A 148 8.24 -0.75 1.31
CA ARG A 148 8.50 -2.17 1.16
C ARG A 148 7.86 -2.92 2.33
N ARG A 149 7.30 -4.08 2.07
CA ARG A 149 6.58 -4.86 3.09
C ARG A 149 7.43 -5.06 4.36
N ASN A 150 6.87 -4.71 5.51
CA ASN A 150 7.47 -4.84 6.84
C ASN A 150 8.79 -4.07 7.01
N THR A 151 8.99 -2.99 6.28
CA THR A 151 10.14 -2.09 6.42
C THR A 151 9.70 -0.63 6.36
N HIS A 152 10.63 0.29 6.61
CA HIS A 152 10.49 1.72 6.36
C HIS A 152 11.19 2.16 5.07
N ASP A 153 11.70 1.21 4.27
CA ASP A 153 12.29 1.51 2.97
C ASP A 153 11.19 1.83 1.96
N VAL A 154 11.33 2.93 1.26
CA VAL A 154 10.34 3.37 0.27
C VAL A 154 10.74 2.89 -1.12
N VAL A 155 9.82 2.20 -1.77
CA VAL A 155 9.89 1.86 -3.20
C VAL A 155 9.30 3.02 -3.98
N ALA A 156 10.12 3.73 -4.74
CA ALA A 156 9.67 4.82 -5.60
C ALA A 156 8.74 4.30 -6.70
N LEU A 157 7.69 5.06 -7.00
CA LEU A 157 6.67 4.66 -7.96
C LEU A 157 6.52 5.70 -9.07
N SER A 158 6.13 5.22 -10.25
CA SER A 158 5.66 6.07 -11.36
C SER A 158 4.13 6.15 -11.45
N GLY A 159 3.42 5.30 -10.71
CA GLY A 159 1.97 5.20 -10.67
C GLY A 159 1.54 4.03 -9.79
N CYS A 160 0.24 3.87 -9.59
CA CYS A 160 -0.33 2.77 -8.82
C CYS A 160 -1.66 2.31 -9.44
N MET A 161 -1.73 1.06 -9.85
CA MET A 161 -2.93 0.49 -10.50
C MET A 161 -4.18 0.53 -9.61
N LEU A 162 -4.02 0.43 -8.28
CA LEU A 162 -5.17 0.49 -7.37
C LEU A 162 -5.80 1.89 -7.31
N HIS A 163 -5.01 2.94 -7.61
CA HIS A 163 -5.45 4.34 -7.58
C HIS A 163 -5.74 4.91 -8.98
N GLY A 164 -5.36 4.19 -10.05
CA GLY A 164 -5.54 4.66 -11.41
C GLY A 164 -4.66 5.87 -11.76
N ASP A 165 -5.13 6.63 -12.75
CA ASP A 165 -4.37 7.72 -13.38
C ASP A 165 -4.07 8.89 -12.42
N PHE A 166 -4.95 9.16 -11.45
CA PHE A 166 -4.72 10.29 -10.54
C PHE A 166 -3.44 10.12 -9.71
N ALA A 167 -3.06 8.90 -9.35
CA ALA A 167 -1.80 8.65 -8.64
C ALA A 167 -0.59 8.99 -9.52
N THR A 168 -0.62 8.62 -10.80
CA THR A 168 0.42 8.94 -11.78
C THR A 168 0.58 10.44 -11.95
N LYS A 169 -0.53 11.16 -12.11
CA LYS A 169 -0.55 12.62 -12.23
C LYS A 169 0.02 13.32 -10.99
N ILE A 170 -0.37 12.87 -9.79
CA ILE A 170 0.17 13.40 -8.53
C ILE A 170 1.68 13.18 -8.42
N ILE A 171 2.17 11.97 -8.70
CA ILE A 171 3.61 11.67 -8.65
C ILE A 171 4.39 12.57 -9.61
N ASN A 172 3.90 12.75 -10.83
CA ASN A 172 4.50 13.62 -11.82
C ASN A 172 4.49 15.10 -11.38
N ALA A 173 3.37 15.58 -10.85
CA ALA A 173 3.25 16.94 -10.33
C ALA A 173 4.25 17.20 -9.18
N VAL A 174 4.39 16.24 -8.26
CA VAL A 174 5.37 16.32 -7.17
C VAL A 174 6.80 16.32 -7.69
N LYS A 175 7.13 15.48 -8.69
CA LYS A 175 8.46 15.47 -9.29
C LYS A 175 8.79 16.81 -9.95
N ILE A 176 7.88 17.37 -10.74
CA ILE A 176 8.05 18.69 -11.37
C ILE A 176 8.24 19.78 -10.32
N TRP A 177 7.43 19.76 -9.27
CA TRP A 177 7.52 20.74 -8.20
C TRP A 177 8.79 20.64 -7.38
N ALA A 178 9.14 19.43 -6.92
CA ALA A 178 10.20 19.24 -5.94
C ALA A 178 11.61 19.26 -6.53
N ASN A 179 11.77 18.98 -7.84
CA ASN A 179 13.08 18.89 -8.48
C ASN A 179 13.47 20.11 -9.33
N ASP A 180 12.69 21.18 -9.29
CA ASP A 180 13.11 22.48 -9.85
C ASP A 180 14.36 22.99 -9.11
N GLU A 181 15.36 23.46 -9.85
CA GLU A 181 16.68 23.84 -9.32
C GLU A 181 16.62 24.85 -8.16
N LYS A 182 15.71 25.82 -8.23
CA LYS A 182 15.55 26.85 -7.19
C LYS A 182 14.86 26.31 -5.94
N ARG A 183 13.88 25.39 -6.12
CA ARG A 183 13.06 24.84 -5.02
C ARG A 183 13.79 23.75 -4.27
N ARG A 184 14.55 22.92 -4.97
CA ARG A 184 15.28 21.79 -4.42
C ARG A 184 16.25 22.14 -3.29
N GLN A 185 16.77 23.37 -3.26
CA GLN A 185 17.65 23.84 -2.18
C GLN A 185 16.95 23.90 -0.82
N LYS A 186 15.62 24.10 -0.80
CA LYS A 186 14.82 24.18 0.43
C LYS A 186 13.93 22.97 0.68
N LEU A 187 13.75 22.11 -0.33
CA LEU A 187 12.97 20.89 -0.24
C LEU A 187 13.90 19.71 0.04
N SER A 188 13.70 19.06 1.17
CA SER A 188 14.47 17.87 1.55
C SER A 188 13.51 16.81 2.07
N VAL A 189 13.78 15.55 1.75
CA VAL A 189 13.00 14.41 2.27
C VAL A 189 13.34 14.20 3.74
N TYR A 190 12.32 13.95 4.54
CA TYR A 190 12.48 13.64 5.96
C TYR A 190 13.14 12.29 6.15
N ASP A 191 14.19 12.26 6.94
CA ASP A 191 14.90 11.05 7.35
C ASP A 191 14.48 10.68 8.77
N GLU A 192 13.84 9.53 8.93
CA GLU A 192 13.33 9.04 10.22
C GLU A 192 14.45 8.76 11.24
N ALA A 193 15.64 8.34 10.79
CA ALA A 193 16.76 8.03 11.67
C ALA A 193 17.34 9.29 12.30
N THR A 194 17.52 10.35 11.51
CA THR A 194 18.10 11.61 11.97
C THR A 194 17.07 12.62 12.46
N GLY A 195 15.81 12.48 12.02
CA GLY A 195 14.73 13.45 12.28
C GLY A 195 14.89 14.76 11.50
N LYS A 196 15.71 14.77 10.44
CA LYS A 196 15.96 15.95 9.60
C LYS A 196 15.22 15.86 8.28
N GLY A 197 15.03 16.99 7.62
CA GLY A 197 14.33 17.09 6.36
C GLY A 197 12.89 17.62 6.55
N CYS A 198 12.32 18.15 5.49
CA CYS A 198 11.02 18.83 5.50
C CYS A 198 9.87 17.93 5.08
N LEU A 199 9.99 17.24 3.93
CA LEU A 199 8.90 16.51 3.28
C LEU A 199 8.74 15.10 3.86
N ARG A 200 7.62 14.81 4.50
CA ARG A 200 7.35 13.50 5.10
C ARG A 200 6.43 12.64 4.22
N HIS A 201 5.18 13.08 4.04
CA HIS A 201 4.18 12.32 3.29
C HIS A 201 3.35 13.25 2.40
N PHE A 202 2.87 12.70 1.30
CA PHE A 202 1.81 13.26 0.49
C PHE A 202 0.55 12.42 0.69
N VAL A 203 -0.49 13.05 1.21
CA VAL A 203 -1.80 12.42 1.42
C VAL A 203 -2.78 13.04 0.45
N ALA A 204 -3.45 12.23 -0.33
CA ALA A 204 -4.46 12.72 -1.27
C ALA A 204 -5.73 11.88 -1.21
N ARG A 205 -6.84 12.54 -1.46
CA ARG A 205 -8.13 11.93 -1.75
C ARG A 205 -8.70 12.58 -3.00
N TYR A 206 -9.11 11.75 -3.95
CA TYR A 206 -9.74 12.21 -5.19
C TYR A 206 -11.16 11.64 -5.24
N VAL A 207 -12.15 12.50 -5.14
CA VAL A 207 -13.56 12.13 -5.03
C VAL A 207 -14.39 13.22 -5.71
N ASP A 208 -15.40 12.84 -6.48
CA ASP A 208 -16.30 13.75 -7.18
C ASP A 208 -15.56 14.84 -7.98
N GLY A 209 -14.46 14.44 -8.67
CA GLY A 209 -13.65 15.36 -9.47
C GLY A 209 -12.76 16.32 -8.66
N LEU A 210 -12.84 16.33 -7.32
CA LEU A 210 -12.07 17.24 -6.45
C LEU A 210 -10.92 16.48 -5.77
N LEU A 211 -9.72 17.03 -5.88
CA LEU A 211 -8.52 16.54 -5.21
C LEU A 211 -8.30 17.26 -3.87
N PHE A 212 -8.38 16.55 -2.76
CA PHE A 212 -7.92 17.00 -1.45
C PHE A 212 -6.47 16.56 -1.27
N ALA A 213 -5.52 17.47 -1.47
CA ALA A 213 -4.09 17.20 -1.35
C ALA A 213 -3.53 17.77 -0.05
N THR A 214 -2.81 16.94 0.73
CA THR A 214 -2.17 17.37 1.97
C THR A 214 -0.71 16.99 1.95
N VAL A 215 0.18 17.96 2.10
CA VAL A 215 1.60 17.70 2.31
C VAL A 215 1.89 17.69 3.81
N VAL A 216 2.39 16.56 4.29
CA VAL A 216 2.83 16.42 5.69
C VAL A 216 4.30 16.80 5.76
N ILE A 217 4.62 17.75 6.62
CA ILE A 217 5.95 18.33 6.75
C ILE A 217 6.48 18.21 8.19
N ASN A 218 7.80 18.18 8.28
CA ASN A 218 8.57 18.41 9.49
C ASN A 218 9.12 19.83 9.43
N GLY A 219 8.46 20.77 10.12
CA GLY A 219 8.80 22.19 10.07
C GLY A 219 7.54 23.06 10.14
N LYS A 220 7.71 24.37 10.13
CA LYS A 220 6.62 25.32 10.39
C LYS A 220 5.70 25.58 9.19
N GLU A 221 6.25 25.60 7.99
CA GLU A 221 5.54 25.98 6.76
C GLU A 221 5.99 25.10 5.60
N LEU A 222 5.08 24.85 4.65
CA LEU A 222 5.38 24.17 3.40
C LEU A 222 6.08 25.15 2.45
N PRO A 223 7.37 24.97 2.12
CA PRO A 223 8.04 25.80 1.15
C PRO A 223 7.41 25.61 -0.24
N TYR A 224 7.25 26.70 -0.98
CA TYR A 224 6.74 26.67 -2.36
C TYR A 224 5.38 25.96 -2.53
N GLY A 225 4.50 26.09 -1.53
CA GLY A 225 3.17 25.48 -1.58
C GLY A 225 2.29 26.05 -2.69
N ARG A 226 2.48 27.34 -3.08
CA ARG A 226 1.77 27.95 -4.20
C ARG A 226 2.13 27.28 -5.53
N GLU A 227 3.40 27.09 -5.77
CA GLU A 227 3.89 26.43 -6.99
C GLU A 227 3.45 24.98 -7.08
N LEU A 228 3.36 24.25 -5.95
CA LEU A 228 2.78 22.92 -5.92
C LEU A 228 1.30 22.97 -6.32
N PHE A 229 0.53 23.90 -5.75
CA PHE A 229 -0.87 24.08 -6.10
C PHE A 229 -1.05 24.39 -7.59
N GLU A 230 -0.23 25.27 -8.15
CA GLU A 230 -0.27 25.62 -9.57
C GLU A 230 0.05 24.44 -10.49
N VAL A 231 0.96 23.54 -10.08
CA VAL A 231 1.27 22.33 -10.86
C VAL A 231 0.13 21.32 -10.75
N LEU A 232 -0.43 21.09 -9.56
CA LEU A 232 -1.56 20.17 -9.37
C LEU A 232 -2.83 20.66 -10.10
N SER A 233 -3.06 21.98 -10.13
CA SER A 233 -4.24 22.59 -10.78
C SER A 233 -4.26 22.47 -12.29
N LYS A 234 -3.18 21.99 -12.92
CA LYS A 234 -3.18 21.68 -14.36
C LYS A 234 -4.00 20.42 -14.68
N ASP A 235 -4.05 19.48 -13.75
CA ASP A 235 -4.69 18.18 -13.93
C ASP A 235 -5.94 17.99 -13.06
N PHE A 236 -6.11 18.84 -12.00
CA PHE A 236 -7.16 18.64 -11.01
C PHE A 236 -7.81 19.98 -10.59
N GLU A 237 -9.13 19.94 -10.38
CA GLU A 237 -9.73 20.83 -9.40
C GLU A 237 -9.19 20.39 -8.03
N CYS A 238 -8.48 21.27 -7.28
CA CYS A 238 -7.83 20.81 -6.05
C CYS A 238 -7.87 21.82 -4.92
N VAL A 239 -7.82 21.28 -3.70
CA VAL A 239 -7.57 22.03 -2.46
C VAL A 239 -6.29 21.51 -1.85
N LEU A 240 -5.33 22.42 -1.63
CA LEU A 240 -4.05 22.10 -1.04
C LEU A 240 -4.01 22.47 0.44
N TYR A 241 -3.59 21.53 1.26
CA TYR A 241 -3.37 21.67 2.69
C TYR A 241 -1.92 21.37 3.06
N SER A 242 -1.49 21.86 4.19
CA SER A 242 -0.30 21.41 4.90
C SER A 242 -0.66 20.83 6.25
N SER A 243 0.08 19.82 6.68
CA SER A 243 -0.02 19.26 8.03
C SER A 243 1.37 19.20 8.66
N VAL A 244 1.54 19.87 9.78
CA VAL A 244 2.81 19.84 10.51
C VAL A 244 2.83 18.60 11.43
N ASN A 245 3.84 17.74 11.24
CA ASN A 245 4.06 16.59 12.10
C ASN A 245 5.56 16.43 12.41
N GLU A 246 5.96 16.90 13.58
CA GLU A 246 7.35 16.78 14.08
C GLU A 246 7.53 15.56 14.98
N LYS A 247 6.44 14.81 15.27
CA LYS A 247 6.47 13.64 16.15
C LYS A 247 7.10 12.44 15.44
N ARG A 248 7.87 11.65 16.17
CA ARG A 248 8.44 10.38 15.72
C ARG A 248 7.49 9.23 16.05
N THR A 249 6.32 9.20 15.41
CA THR A 249 5.29 8.19 15.61
C THR A 249 4.78 7.70 14.25
N ASN A 250 4.04 6.60 14.25
CA ASN A 250 3.39 6.06 13.05
C ASN A 250 2.17 6.88 12.56
N VAL A 251 1.82 7.95 13.28
CA VAL A 251 0.75 8.86 12.85
C VAL A 251 1.27 9.73 11.71
N ILE A 252 0.62 9.68 10.56
CA ILE A 252 1.07 10.39 9.36
C ILE A 252 0.77 11.88 9.48
N MET A 253 -0.50 12.27 9.65
CA MET A 253 -0.89 13.68 9.76
C MET A 253 -0.76 14.17 11.20
N GLY A 254 -0.26 15.40 11.34
CA GLY A 254 -0.20 16.08 12.63
C GLY A 254 -1.57 16.53 13.12
N ASP A 255 -1.58 17.17 14.29
CA ASP A 255 -2.82 17.65 14.93
C ASP A 255 -3.42 18.81 14.13
N ASP A 256 -2.58 19.71 13.61
CA ASP A 256 -2.98 20.87 12.82
C ASP A 256 -2.90 20.58 11.33
N VAL A 257 -4.00 20.85 10.63
CA VAL A 257 -4.09 20.82 9.17
C VAL A 257 -4.58 22.18 8.73
N LYS A 258 -3.75 22.88 7.92
CA LYS A 258 -4.03 24.22 7.44
C LYS A 258 -4.32 24.20 5.94
N LYS A 259 -5.46 24.76 5.53
CA LYS A 259 -5.72 25.01 4.12
C LYS A 259 -4.79 26.13 3.60
N LEU A 260 -4.13 25.87 2.49
CA LEU A 260 -3.22 26.82 1.85
C LEU A 260 -3.86 27.47 0.62
N TYR A 261 -4.38 26.66 -0.31
CA TYR A 261 -4.91 27.13 -1.60
C TYR A 261 -6.10 26.29 -2.04
N GLY A 262 -6.88 26.83 -2.96
CA GLY A 262 -8.05 26.18 -3.53
C GLY A 262 -9.35 26.46 -2.78
N ALA A 263 -10.46 26.20 -3.42
CA ALA A 263 -11.80 26.36 -2.85
C ALA A 263 -12.35 24.98 -2.44
N GLU A 264 -12.81 24.89 -1.19
CA GLU A 264 -13.60 23.75 -0.72
C GLU A 264 -15.01 23.85 -1.29
N ARG A 265 -15.58 22.70 -1.65
CA ARG A 265 -16.99 22.57 -1.99
C ARG A 265 -17.55 21.28 -1.42
N ASP A 266 -18.85 21.19 -1.34
CA ASP A 266 -19.51 19.93 -1.09
C ASP A 266 -19.21 18.96 -2.23
N ILE A 267 -19.03 17.71 -1.88
CA ILE A 267 -18.88 16.59 -2.81
C ILE A 267 -20.18 15.77 -2.80
N ASP A 268 -20.48 15.17 -3.92
CA ASP A 268 -21.60 14.25 -4.07
C ASP A 268 -21.09 12.80 -4.01
N ILE A 269 -21.65 12.02 -3.11
CA ILE A 269 -21.39 10.58 -2.99
C ILE A 269 -22.74 9.89 -3.08
N ASP A 270 -23.04 9.29 -4.22
CA ASP A 270 -24.29 8.58 -4.48
C ASP A 270 -25.55 9.41 -4.15
N GLY A 271 -25.53 10.70 -4.52
CA GLY A 271 -26.63 11.63 -4.27
C GLY A 271 -26.63 12.28 -2.89
N ILE A 272 -25.64 11.96 -2.04
CA ILE A 272 -25.49 12.56 -0.73
C ILE A 272 -24.41 13.64 -0.77
N LYS A 273 -24.84 14.92 -0.63
CA LYS A 273 -23.90 16.04 -0.52
C LYS A 273 -23.29 16.09 0.86
N THR A 274 -21.97 16.15 0.92
CA THR A 274 -21.22 16.23 2.16
C THR A 274 -19.96 17.05 2.01
N THR A 275 -19.52 17.67 3.11
CA THR A 275 -18.23 18.38 3.17
C THR A 275 -17.16 17.44 3.71
N LEU A 276 -16.04 17.32 3.02
CA LEU A 276 -14.88 16.56 3.47
C LEU A 276 -13.77 17.49 3.97
N SER A 277 -13.10 17.03 5.01
CA SER A 277 -11.80 17.56 5.44
C SER A 277 -10.69 16.52 5.20
N PRO A 278 -9.42 16.90 5.18
CA PRO A 278 -8.32 15.94 5.06
C PRO A 278 -8.32 14.83 6.12
N LYS A 279 -8.91 15.09 7.29
CA LYS A 279 -9.03 14.12 8.40
C LYS A 279 -10.33 13.32 8.38
N SER A 280 -11.31 13.69 7.55
CA SER A 280 -12.58 12.97 7.48
C SER A 280 -12.37 11.51 7.09
N PHE A 281 -13.08 10.60 7.75
CA PHE A 281 -13.16 9.22 7.32
C PHE A 281 -14.11 9.13 6.12
N LEU A 282 -13.68 8.48 5.08
CA LEU A 282 -14.48 8.01 3.95
C LEU A 282 -13.87 6.70 3.49
N GLN A 283 -14.69 5.75 3.08
CA GLN A 283 -14.19 4.51 2.50
C GLN A 283 -13.24 4.81 1.33
N VAL A 284 -12.17 4.03 1.23
CA VAL A 284 -11.15 4.23 0.20
C VAL A 284 -11.50 3.54 -1.12
N ASN A 285 -12.56 2.75 -1.12
CA ASN A 285 -13.13 2.04 -2.27
C ASN A 285 -14.39 2.81 -2.70
N ASP A 286 -14.45 3.23 -3.95
CA ASP A 286 -15.59 3.91 -4.56
C ASP A 286 -16.74 2.94 -4.76
#